data_5b5502553fad27d99aa970f97b83c7f8
#
_entry.id   5b5502553fad27d99aa970f97b83c7f8
#
_cell.length_a   1.000
_cell.length_b   1.000
_cell.length_c   1.000
_cell.angle_alpha   90.00
_cell.angle_beta   90.00
_cell.angle_gamma   90.00
#
_symmetry.space_group_name_H-M   'P 1'
#
loop_
_entity.id
_entity.type
_entity.pdbx_description
1 polymer ?
#
loop_
_entity_poly.entity_id
_entity_poly.type
_entity_poly.pdbx_seq_one_letter_code
_entity_poly.pdbx_strand_id
1 'polypeptide(L)'
;MSTATPPSLVTGLGQIAYAVENVERTTNFLRDQVGLRFLFTAPPGLSFFDLGGVRLMIGRPQGAGMVGANSVLYLNTSDIQASHRELSANGVRFDREPTLLARMPDHELWMAFFRDPDGNLLALMEERR
;
A
#
# COMPACT_ATOMS: atom_id res chain seq x y z
N MET A 1 8.24 41.51 6.08
CA MET A 1 8.73 40.13 5.91
C MET A 1 7.75 39.33 5.06
N SER A 2 8.22 38.67 4.03
CA SER A 2 7.37 37.84 3.20
C SER A 2 6.97 36.58 3.91
N THR A 3 5.67 36.22 3.87
CA THR A 3 5.17 34.96 4.35
C THR A 3 4.74 34.05 3.18
N ALA A 4 5.04 34.46 1.97
CA ALA A 4 4.68 33.68 0.79
C ALA A 4 5.44 32.37 0.76
N THR A 5 4.71 31.27 0.55
CA THR A 5 5.32 29.97 0.30
C THR A 5 6.02 29.98 -1.06
N PRO A 6 7.30 29.55 -1.12
CA PRO A 6 7.96 29.46 -2.43
C PRO A 6 7.16 28.53 -3.37
N PRO A 7 7.24 28.75 -4.68
CA PRO A 7 6.64 27.83 -5.63
C PRO A 7 7.16 26.40 -5.37
N SER A 8 6.26 25.43 -5.34
CA SER A 8 6.66 24.05 -5.15
C SER A 8 7.20 23.49 -6.46
N LEU A 9 8.48 23.18 -6.50
CA LEU A 9 9.10 22.49 -7.61
C LEU A 9 8.88 20.97 -7.51
N VAL A 10 8.73 20.48 -6.27
CA VAL A 10 8.37 19.08 -6.04
C VAL A 10 6.85 18.99 -5.99
N THR A 11 6.26 18.25 -6.91
CA THR A 11 4.80 18.25 -7.12
C THR A 11 4.09 17.06 -6.51
N GLY A 12 4.82 16.06 -6.05
CA GLY A 12 4.19 14.89 -5.42
C GLY A 12 5.10 13.68 -5.43
N LEU A 13 4.50 12.56 -5.07
CA LEU A 13 5.17 11.27 -5.02
C LEU A 13 4.93 10.53 -6.35
N GLY A 14 6.01 10.19 -7.05
CA GLY A 14 5.91 9.49 -8.33
C GLY A 14 5.98 7.98 -8.19
N GLN A 15 6.83 7.49 -7.30
CA GLN A 15 7.10 6.06 -7.18
C GLN A 15 7.57 5.71 -5.78
N ILE A 16 7.16 4.51 -5.34
CA ILE A 16 7.62 3.88 -4.10
C ILE A 16 8.35 2.60 -4.46
N ALA A 17 9.55 2.41 -3.94
CA ALA A 17 10.27 1.14 -4.06
C ALA A 17 9.95 0.27 -2.85
N TYR A 18 9.57 -0.98 -3.12
CA TYR A 18 9.13 -1.93 -2.11
C TYR A 18 10.00 -3.19 -2.23
N ALA A 19 10.83 -3.43 -1.22
CA ALA A 19 11.81 -4.51 -1.23
C ALA A 19 11.19 -5.81 -0.73
N VAL A 20 11.31 -6.87 -1.53
CA VAL A 20 10.77 -8.19 -1.21
C VAL A 20 11.80 -9.26 -1.52
N GLU A 21 11.62 -10.43 -0.93
CA GLU A 21 12.51 -11.56 -1.15
C GLU A 21 12.23 -12.24 -2.49
N ASN A 22 10.94 -12.43 -2.80
CA ASN A 22 10.50 -13.11 -4.00
C ASN A 22 9.49 -12.24 -4.75
N VAL A 23 9.94 -11.61 -5.84
CA VAL A 23 9.12 -10.66 -6.60
C VAL A 23 7.87 -11.32 -7.18
N GLU A 24 8.00 -12.53 -7.72
CA GLU A 24 6.85 -13.24 -8.31
C GLU A 24 5.78 -13.52 -7.26
N ARG A 25 6.19 -14.01 -6.09
CA ARG A 25 5.26 -14.31 -4.99
C ARG A 25 4.51 -13.07 -4.53
N THR A 26 5.22 -11.97 -4.33
CA THR A 26 4.60 -10.70 -3.90
C THR A 26 3.72 -10.11 -5.00
N THR A 27 4.15 -10.21 -6.25
CA THR A 27 3.36 -9.76 -7.39
C THR A 27 2.03 -10.50 -7.45
N ASN A 28 2.06 -11.82 -7.33
CA ASN A 28 0.85 -12.64 -7.33
C ASN A 28 -0.07 -12.28 -6.16
N PHE A 29 0.49 -12.06 -4.98
CA PHE A 29 -0.27 -11.67 -3.79
C PHE A 29 -0.98 -10.33 -4.01
N LEU A 30 -0.25 -9.31 -4.43
CA LEU A 30 -0.81 -7.97 -4.61
C LEU A 30 -1.83 -7.92 -5.75
N ARG A 31 -1.56 -8.63 -6.84
CA ARG A 31 -2.46 -8.63 -8.01
C ARG A 31 -3.69 -9.50 -7.77
N ASP A 32 -3.51 -10.74 -7.29
CA ASP A 32 -4.57 -11.73 -7.28
C ASP A 32 -5.36 -11.77 -5.98
N GLN A 33 -4.72 -11.49 -4.84
CA GLN A 33 -5.38 -11.52 -3.54
C GLN A 33 -5.82 -10.14 -3.07
N VAL A 34 -4.95 -9.14 -3.15
CA VAL A 34 -5.28 -7.76 -2.74
C VAL A 34 -6.05 -7.04 -3.84
N GLY A 35 -5.76 -7.35 -5.10
CA GLY A 35 -6.47 -6.75 -6.22
C GLY A 35 -5.91 -5.40 -6.67
N LEU A 36 -4.62 -5.13 -6.42
CA LEU A 36 -3.99 -3.91 -6.90
C LEU A 36 -3.84 -3.97 -8.43
N ARG A 37 -3.88 -2.80 -9.05
CA ARG A 37 -3.75 -2.69 -10.49
C ARG A 37 -2.32 -2.97 -10.93
N PHE A 38 -2.11 -4.13 -11.53
CA PHE A 38 -0.83 -4.52 -12.09
C PHE A 38 -0.58 -3.78 -13.41
N LEU A 39 0.63 -3.27 -13.60
CA LEU A 39 1.01 -2.56 -14.82
C LEU A 39 1.86 -3.43 -15.75
N PHE A 40 3.05 -3.81 -15.30
CA PHE A 40 3.99 -4.58 -16.11
C PHE A 40 5.16 -5.08 -15.27
N THR A 41 5.93 -5.99 -15.85
CA THR A 41 7.23 -6.41 -15.30
C THR A 41 8.34 -5.83 -16.18
N ALA A 42 9.51 -5.63 -15.59
CA ALA A 42 10.68 -5.14 -16.31
C ALA A 42 11.94 -5.85 -15.81
N PRO A 43 12.95 -6.08 -16.70
CA PRO A 43 14.25 -6.59 -16.25
C PRO A 43 14.90 -5.59 -15.25
N PRO A 44 15.70 -6.08 -14.31
CA PRO A 44 16.09 -7.46 -14.04
C PRO A 44 15.22 -8.21 -13.02
N GLY A 45 13.95 -8.04 -13.00
CA GLY A 45 13.05 -8.71 -12.06
C GLY A 45 12.28 -7.73 -11.21
N LEU A 46 11.69 -6.73 -11.88
CA LEU A 46 10.85 -5.71 -11.24
C LEU A 46 9.40 -5.91 -11.67
N SER A 47 8.48 -5.63 -10.77
CA SER A 47 7.05 -5.56 -11.06
C SER A 47 6.53 -4.19 -10.67
N PHE A 48 5.54 -3.71 -11.42
CA PHE A 48 4.99 -2.38 -11.21
C PHE A 48 3.48 -2.42 -11.07
N PHE A 49 2.99 -1.67 -10.09
CA PHE A 49 1.56 -1.49 -9.82
C PHE A 49 1.21 -0.01 -9.81
N ASP A 50 -0.02 0.32 -10.12
CA ASP A 50 -0.54 1.68 -10.00
C ASP A 50 -1.35 1.81 -8.71
N LEU A 51 -0.96 2.77 -7.87
CA LEU A 51 -1.66 3.08 -6.62
C LEU A 51 -2.25 4.49 -6.72
N GLY A 52 -3.26 4.65 -7.59
CA GLY A 52 -3.94 5.93 -7.72
C GLY A 52 -3.04 7.04 -8.26
N GLY A 53 -2.18 6.73 -9.22
CA GLY A 53 -1.25 7.69 -9.81
C GLY A 53 0.16 7.62 -9.25
N VAL A 54 0.38 6.89 -8.17
CA VAL A 54 1.71 6.60 -7.63
C VAL A 54 2.09 5.20 -8.05
N ARG A 55 3.28 5.04 -8.62
CA ARG A 55 3.75 3.73 -9.06
C ARG A 55 4.40 2.99 -7.89
N LEU A 56 4.01 1.75 -7.69
CA LEU A 56 4.65 0.87 -6.72
C LEU A 56 5.57 -0.09 -7.48
N MET A 57 6.87 -0.02 -7.19
CA MET A 57 7.87 -0.90 -7.80
C MET A 57 8.24 -2.00 -6.82
N ILE A 58 7.98 -3.24 -7.20
CA ILE A 58 8.35 -4.41 -6.41
C ILE A 58 9.67 -4.95 -6.93
N GLY A 59 10.65 -5.10 -6.05
CA GLY A 59 11.95 -5.60 -6.43
C GLY A 59 12.71 -6.17 -5.25
N ARG A 60 13.84 -6.82 -5.52
CA ARG A 60 14.73 -7.24 -4.46
C ARG A 60 15.48 -6.03 -3.92
N PRO A 61 15.97 -6.10 -2.66
CA PRO A 61 16.69 -4.96 -2.08
C PRO A 61 17.87 -4.51 -2.95
N GLN A 62 18.02 -3.19 -3.08
CA GLN A 62 19.12 -2.56 -3.81
C GLN A 62 19.86 -1.64 -2.87
N GLY A 63 21.18 -1.59 -3.02
CA GLY A 63 22.03 -0.72 -2.18
C GLY A 63 21.85 -1.06 -0.71
N ALA A 64 21.46 -0.08 0.09
CA ALA A 64 21.24 -0.22 1.53
C ALA A 64 19.86 -0.77 1.89
N GLY A 65 19.00 -1.06 0.89
CA GLY A 65 17.68 -1.60 1.13
C GLY A 65 17.72 -2.99 1.72
N MET A 66 16.65 -3.39 2.43
CA MET A 66 16.55 -4.71 3.03
C MET A 66 15.10 -5.13 3.12
N VAL A 67 14.85 -6.45 3.05
CA VAL A 67 13.51 -7.02 3.25
C VAL A 67 13.09 -6.78 4.70
N GLY A 68 11.83 -6.40 4.88
CA GLY A 68 11.28 -6.16 6.21
C GLY A 68 11.42 -4.74 6.73
N ALA A 69 12.08 -3.85 5.96
CA ALA A 69 12.29 -2.46 6.33
C ALA A 69 11.44 -1.49 5.49
N ASN A 70 10.39 -1.96 4.87
CA ASN A 70 9.51 -1.12 4.07
C ASN A 70 8.59 -0.26 4.93
N SER A 71 8.22 0.91 4.41
CA SER A 71 7.17 1.71 5.01
C SER A 71 5.83 0.96 4.92
N VAL A 72 4.95 1.23 5.88
CA VAL A 72 3.59 0.70 5.84
C VAL A 72 2.80 1.43 4.75
N LEU A 73 2.18 0.67 3.85
CA LEU A 73 1.31 1.24 2.82
C LEU A 73 -0.13 1.24 3.33
N TYR A 74 -0.74 2.41 3.36
CA TYR A 74 -2.14 2.58 3.75
C TYR A 74 -2.97 2.72 2.47
N LEU A 75 -3.75 1.69 2.17
CA LEU A 75 -4.51 1.61 0.93
C LEU A 75 -5.94 2.11 1.17
N ASN A 76 -6.34 3.11 0.43
CA ASN A 76 -7.68 3.69 0.57
C ASN A 76 -8.76 2.75 0.08
N THR A 77 -9.86 2.70 0.82
CA THR A 77 -11.09 2.05 0.38
C THR A 77 -12.30 2.90 0.75
N SER A 78 -13.34 2.80 -0.05
CA SER A 78 -14.61 3.49 0.23
C SER A 78 -15.54 2.71 1.17
N ASP A 79 -15.25 1.41 1.38
CA ASP A 79 -16.04 0.54 2.26
C ASP A 79 -15.11 -0.52 2.84
N ILE A 80 -14.57 -0.24 4.03
CA ILE A 80 -13.57 -1.10 4.63
C ILE A 80 -14.12 -2.46 5.05
N GLN A 81 -15.38 -2.53 5.48
CA GLN A 81 -16.00 -3.80 5.83
C GLN A 81 -16.13 -4.71 4.61
N ALA A 82 -16.60 -4.16 3.49
CA ALA A 82 -16.71 -4.91 2.24
C ALA A 82 -15.34 -5.35 1.72
N SER A 83 -14.36 -4.44 1.75
CA SER A 83 -12.99 -4.75 1.32
C SER A 83 -12.38 -5.83 2.20
N HIS A 84 -12.57 -5.75 3.50
CA HIS A 84 -12.07 -6.77 4.44
C HIS A 84 -12.64 -8.14 4.12
N ARG A 85 -13.96 -8.22 3.85
CA ARG A 85 -14.61 -9.48 3.50
C ARG A 85 -14.08 -10.04 2.18
N GLU A 86 -13.95 -9.18 1.17
CA GLU A 86 -13.47 -9.59 -0.15
C GLU A 86 -12.03 -10.08 -0.11
N LEU A 87 -11.15 -9.32 0.51
CA LEU A 87 -9.75 -9.70 0.62
C LEU A 87 -9.56 -10.96 1.47
N SER A 88 -10.32 -11.09 2.56
CA SER A 88 -10.29 -12.29 3.38
C SER A 88 -10.74 -13.51 2.58
N ALA A 89 -11.76 -13.37 1.74
CA ALA A 89 -12.21 -14.45 0.85
C ALA A 89 -11.14 -14.84 -0.18
N ASN A 90 -10.28 -13.89 -0.55
CA ASN A 90 -9.15 -14.13 -1.46
C ASN A 90 -7.91 -14.69 -0.74
N GLY A 91 -8.00 -14.94 0.56
CA GLY A 91 -6.91 -15.52 1.33
C GLY A 91 -5.99 -14.54 2.03
N VAL A 92 -6.30 -13.25 2.01
CA VAL A 92 -5.54 -12.25 2.76
C VAL A 92 -5.84 -12.42 4.26
N ARG A 93 -4.78 -12.44 5.07
CA ARG A 93 -4.92 -12.61 6.52
C ARG A 93 -4.78 -11.28 7.21
N PHE A 94 -5.89 -10.82 7.82
CA PHE A 94 -5.89 -9.60 8.61
C PHE A 94 -5.55 -9.91 10.06
N ASP A 95 -4.90 -8.96 10.73
CA ASP A 95 -4.57 -9.11 12.15
C ASP A 95 -5.85 -9.13 13.00
N ARG A 96 -6.88 -8.40 12.59
CA ARG A 96 -8.21 -8.37 13.22
C ARG A 96 -9.21 -7.67 12.31
N GLU A 97 -10.47 -7.63 12.76
CA GLU A 97 -11.56 -6.93 12.07
C GLU A 97 -11.24 -5.44 11.93
N PRO A 98 -11.86 -4.75 10.92
CA PRO A 98 -11.75 -3.30 10.81
C PRO A 98 -12.11 -2.61 12.12
N THR A 99 -11.31 -1.65 12.52
CA THR A 99 -11.41 -0.98 13.81
C THR A 99 -11.49 0.53 13.62
N LEU A 100 -12.40 1.15 14.35
CA LEU A 100 -12.46 2.62 14.44
C LEU A 100 -11.28 3.08 15.29
N LEU A 101 -10.34 3.81 14.67
CA LEU A 101 -9.15 4.31 15.36
C LEU A 101 -9.35 5.71 15.93
N ALA A 102 -10.05 6.58 15.21
CA ALA A 102 -10.20 7.97 15.62
C ALA A 102 -11.49 8.57 15.07
N ARG A 103 -12.08 9.46 15.88
CA ARG A 103 -13.18 10.33 15.43
C ARG A 103 -12.60 11.72 15.25
N MET A 104 -12.54 12.16 13.99
CA MET A 104 -12.05 13.47 13.63
C MET A 104 -13.24 14.42 13.45
N PRO A 105 -13.04 15.74 13.41
CA PRO A 105 -14.16 16.67 13.28
C PRO A 105 -15.05 16.44 12.05
N ASP A 106 -14.47 15.95 10.94
CA ASP A 106 -15.18 15.78 9.67
C ASP A 106 -15.27 14.34 9.20
N HIS A 107 -14.68 13.37 9.91
CA HIS A 107 -14.74 11.97 9.52
C HIS A 107 -14.35 11.02 10.66
N GLU A 108 -14.67 9.74 10.46
CA GLU A 108 -14.16 8.64 11.28
C GLU A 108 -13.05 7.94 10.52
N LEU A 109 -11.96 7.62 11.20
CA LEU A 109 -10.85 6.90 10.60
C LEU A 109 -10.91 5.43 10.99
N TRP A 110 -11.08 4.58 9.99
CA TRP A 110 -11.13 3.13 10.16
C TRP A 110 -9.91 2.48 9.51
N MET A 111 -9.39 1.43 10.14
CA MET A 111 -8.24 0.69 9.61
C MET A 111 -8.39 -0.81 9.80
N ALA A 112 -7.74 -1.56 8.89
CA ALA A 112 -7.59 -3.00 9.00
C ALA A 112 -6.20 -3.37 8.48
N PHE A 113 -5.38 -3.99 9.33
CA PHE A 113 -3.99 -4.32 9.01
C PHE A 113 -3.87 -5.76 8.55
N PHE A 114 -3.03 -5.97 7.55
CA PHE A 114 -2.72 -7.30 7.04
C PHE A 114 -1.24 -7.38 6.66
N ARG A 115 -0.78 -8.59 6.34
CA ARG A 115 0.62 -8.82 6.01
C ARG A 115 0.77 -9.44 4.63
N ASP A 116 1.86 -9.08 3.95
CA ASP A 116 2.23 -9.72 2.71
C ASP A 116 3.01 -11.02 2.97
N PRO A 117 3.41 -11.78 1.93
CA PRO A 117 4.14 -13.03 2.12
C PRO A 117 5.48 -12.91 2.86
N ASP A 118 6.11 -11.73 2.84
CA ASP A 118 7.36 -11.48 3.56
C ASP A 118 7.13 -10.94 4.98
N GLY A 119 5.87 -10.79 5.39
CA GLY A 119 5.54 -10.24 6.69
C GLY A 119 5.50 -8.73 6.75
N ASN A 120 5.61 -8.04 5.61
CA ASN A 120 5.47 -6.58 5.57
C ASN A 120 4.05 -6.17 5.93
N LEU A 121 3.94 -5.11 6.74
CA LEU A 121 2.65 -4.61 7.18
C LEU A 121 2.04 -3.69 6.13
N LEU A 122 0.79 -3.95 5.79
CA LEU A 122 -0.04 -3.09 4.96
C LEU A 122 -1.35 -2.82 5.70
N ALA A 123 -2.10 -1.84 5.25
CA ALA A 123 -3.39 -1.51 5.85
C ALA A 123 -4.41 -1.10 4.80
N LEU A 124 -5.66 -1.46 5.05
CA LEU A 124 -6.79 -0.77 4.44
C LEU A 124 -7.14 0.42 5.32
N MET A 125 -7.53 1.52 4.70
CA MET A 125 -7.88 2.75 5.38
C MET A 125 -9.14 3.33 4.77
N GLU A 126 -10.09 3.68 5.62
CA GLU A 126 -11.29 4.42 5.19
C GLU A 126 -11.46 5.65 6.06
N GLU A 127 -11.61 6.81 5.43
CA GLU A 127 -12.07 8.02 6.08
C GLU A 127 -13.57 8.14 5.83
N ARG A 128 -14.36 7.79 6.83
CA ARG A 128 -15.83 7.76 6.73
C ARG A 128 -16.41 9.08 7.18
N ARG A 129 -17.01 9.76 6.24
CA ARG A 129 -17.61 11.08 6.46
C ARG A 129 -19.11 11.01 6.72
#